data_6cb67b7d291870883475598a6cb7892b
#
_entry.id   6cb67b7d291870883475598a6cb7892b
#
_cell.length_a   1.000
_cell.length_b   1.000
_cell.length_c   1.000
_cell.angle_alpha   90.00
_cell.angle_beta   90.00
_cell.angle_gamma   90.00
#
_symmetry.space_group_name_H-M   'P 1'
#
loop_
_entity.id
_entity.type
_entity.pdbx_description
1 polymer ?
#
loop_
_entity_poly.entity_id
_entity_poly.type
_entity_poly.pdbx_seq_one_letter_code
_entity_poly.pdbx_strand_id
1 'polypeptide(L)'
;MGVLLALGLVRGASAHRLDEYLQATLIGVTRDGTDVEIHLTPGVAMLPALMAVIDQDRDGRISSGEEQSYVGRVTRDLELRVDGLRAPLSLIESTFPTIEAMREGLGTIRMKLRTPRTGHNLRFENRHLPQVSAYLVNCLAAPSDGLVVMRQERDEAQRSIQFEYSFGVGALAGWRAKWITLESFWPAAIGMLLVARMALLIYRSHQPPV
;
A
#
# COMPACT_ATOMS: atom_id res chain seq x y z
N MET A 1 2.54 58.81 0.41
CA MET A 1 1.95 57.57 -0.16
C MET A 1 2.89 56.42 0.18
N GLY A 2 2.58 55.69 1.24
CA GLY A 2 3.39 54.55 1.70
C GLY A 2 2.76 53.26 1.21
N VAL A 3 3.51 52.43 0.48
CA VAL A 3 3.13 51.10 0.04
C VAL A 3 3.54 50.12 1.16
N LEU A 4 2.55 49.57 1.88
CA LEU A 4 2.77 48.46 2.79
C LEU A 4 2.91 47.18 1.98
N LEU A 5 4.13 46.62 1.93
CA LEU A 5 4.38 45.28 1.42
C LEU A 5 3.94 44.23 2.49
N ALA A 6 2.80 43.61 2.29
CA ALA A 6 2.39 42.48 3.08
C ALA A 6 3.18 41.23 2.65
N LEU A 7 4.22 40.87 3.41
CA LEU A 7 4.89 39.58 3.28
C LEU A 7 3.94 38.48 3.81
N GLY A 8 3.23 37.84 2.92
CA GLY A 8 2.45 36.64 3.21
C GLY A 8 3.39 35.51 3.59
N LEU A 9 3.32 35.05 4.83
CA LEU A 9 3.95 33.83 5.30
C LEU A 9 3.34 32.63 4.56
N VAL A 10 4.02 32.16 3.53
CA VAL A 10 3.71 30.87 2.90
C VAL A 10 4.07 29.77 3.92
N ARG A 11 3.09 29.33 4.69
CA ARG A 11 3.22 28.12 5.51
C ARG A 11 3.40 26.95 4.57
N GLY A 12 4.59 26.37 4.55
CA GLY A 12 4.92 25.22 3.73
C GLY A 12 4.00 24.03 4.05
N ALA A 13 3.16 23.68 3.09
CA ALA A 13 2.31 22.49 3.11
C ALA A 13 3.11 21.20 2.80
N SER A 14 4.31 21.09 3.35
CA SER A 14 5.27 20.01 3.06
C SER A 14 5.29 18.88 4.11
N ALA A 15 4.49 18.96 5.19
CA ALA A 15 4.69 18.13 6.36
C ALA A 15 4.13 16.69 6.26
N HIS A 16 3.14 16.42 5.42
CA HIS A 16 2.38 15.16 5.47
C HIS A 16 3.03 13.93 4.82
N ARG A 17 4.20 14.04 4.23
CA ARG A 17 4.91 12.93 3.59
C ARG A 17 6.09 12.39 4.37
N LEU A 18 6.57 13.14 5.32
CA LEU A 18 7.79 12.81 6.05
C LEU A 18 7.51 11.96 7.31
N ASP A 19 6.30 12.01 7.83
CA ASP A 19 5.91 11.47 9.12
C ASP A 19 4.89 10.30 9.07
N GLU A 20 4.48 9.86 7.87
CA GLU A 20 3.55 8.74 7.69
C GLU A 20 4.29 7.47 7.22
N TYR A 21 3.75 6.32 7.60
CA TYR A 21 4.15 5.01 7.08
C TYR A 21 3.18 4.57 5.98
N LEU A 22 3.56 4.75 4.71
CA LEU A 22 2.72 4.36 3.58
C LEU A 22 2.70 2.83 3.43
N GLN A 23 1.51 2.25 3.48
CA GLN A 23 1.28 0.82 3.31
C GLN A 23 0.34 0.58 2.14
N ALA A 24 0.88 0.14 1.02
CA ALA A 24 0.10 -0.15 -0.16
C ALA A 24 -0.04 -1.66 -0.34
N THR A 25 -1.28 -2.12 -0.49
CA THR A 25 -1.63 -3.53 -0.66
C THR A 25 -2.28 -3.75 -2.01
N LEU A 26 -1.79 -4.74 -2.74
CA LEU A 26 -2.34 -5.20 -4.01
C LEU A 26 -2.80 -6.65 -3.84
N ILE A 27 -4.06 -6.94 -4.18
CA ILE A 27 -4.65 -8.26 -4.05
C ILE A 27 -4.94 -8.79 -5.44
N GLY A 28 -4.31 -9.89 -5.81
CA GLY A 28 -4.54 -10.62 -7.05
C GLY A 28 -5.29 -11.93 -6.76
N VAL A 29 -6.43 -12.14 -7.41
CA VAL A 29 -7.18 -13.40 -7.27
C VAL A 29 -7.06 -14.20 -8.56
N THR A 30 -6.65 -15.45 -8.40
CA THR A 30 -6.56 -16.43 -9.48
C THR A 30 -7.45 -17.64 -9.20
N ARG A 31 -7.57 -18.56 -10.15
CA ARG A 31 -8.31 -19.81 -9.93
C ARG A 31 -7.66 -20.72 -8.88
N ASP A 32 -6.35 -20.54 -8.64
CA ASP A 32 -5.53 -21.41 -7.78
C ASP A 32 -5.21 -20.78 -6.42
N GLY A 33 -5.71 -19.57 -6.15
CA GLY A 33 -5.45 -18.90 -4.89
C GLY A 33 -5.53 -17.39 -4.95
N THR A 34 -5.11 -16.77 -3.87
CA THR A 34 -5.06 -15.31 -3.72
C THR A 34 -3.64 -14.89 -3.37
N ASP A 35 -3.10 -13.97 -4.13
CA ASP A 35 -1.81 -13.33 -3.90
C ASP A 35 -2.05 -11.96 -3.25
N VAL A 36 -1.24 -11.63 -2.25
CA VAL A 36 -1.26 -10.35 -1.55
C VAL A 36 0.14 -9.77 -1.58
N GLU A 37 0.32 -8.67 -2.28
CA GLU A 37 1.59 -7.94 -2.31
C GLU A 37 1.45 -6.68 -1.46
N ILE A 38 2.41 -6.47 -0.55
CA ILE A 38 2.43 -5.34 0.37
C ILE A 38 3.72 -4.56 0.18
N HIS A 39 3.58 -3.26 0.00
CA HIS A 39 4.67 -2.30 -0.08
C HIS A 39 4.59 -1.38 1.12
N LEU A 40 5.66 -1.37 1.89
CA LEU A 40 5.78 -0.61 3.13
C LEU A 40 6.88 0.44 2.96
N THR A 41 6.49 1.70 2.80
CA THR A 41 7.43 2.81 2.58
C THR A 41 7.38 3.76 3.77
N PRO A 42 8.42 3.76 4.62
CA PRO A 42 8.48 4.69 5.75
C PRO A 42 8.76 6.11 5.25
N GLY A 43 8.04 7.07 5.80
CA GLY A 43 8.45 8.46 5.71
C GLY A 43 9.76 8.70 6.46
N VAL A 44 10.54 9.68 6.03
CA VAL A 44 11.88 9.95 6.59
C VAL A 44 11.83 10.18 8.11
N ALA A 45 10.82 10.91 8.59
CA ALA A 45 10.65 11.17 10.02
C ALA A 45 10.18 9.93 10.82
N MET A 46 9.57 8.95 10.15
CA MET A 46 9.13 7.69 10.77
C MET A 46 10.26 6.67 10.89
N LEU A 47 11.33 6.81 10.12
CA LEU A 47 12.39 5.80 10.07
C LEU A 47 13.02 5.49 11.43
N PRO A 48 13.34 6.45 12.32
CA PRO A 48 13.90 6.13 13.63
C PRO A 48 12.97 5.25 14.48
N ALA A 49 11.66 5.51 14.43
CA ALA A 49 10.67 4.72 15.17
C ALA A 49 10.52 3.31 14.55
N LEU A 50 10.58 3.21 13.23
CA LEU A 50 10.53 1.93 12.52
C LEU A 50 11.79 1.10 12.80
N MET A 51 12.98 1.72 12.73
CA MET A 51 14.25 1.05 13.06
C MET A 51 14.27 0.52 14.48
N ALA A 52 13.72 1.23 15.46
CA ALA A 52 13.60 0.72 16.82
C ALA A 52 12.73 -0.56 16.95
N VAL A 53 11.90 -0.83 15.95
CA VAL A 53 11.07 -2.05 15.87
C VAL A 53 11.78 -3.17 15.10
N ILE A 54 12.55 -2.84 14.07
CA ILE A 54 13.21 -3.82 13.19
C ILE A 54 14.57 -4.22 13.75
N ASP A 55 15.45 -3.25 13.97
CA ASP A 55 16.81 -3.41 14.49
C ASP A 55 16.76 -3.62 16.02
N GLN A 56 16.59 -4.88 16.42
CA GLN A 56 16.33 -5.23 17.82
C GLN A 56 17.61 -5.20 18.68
N ASP A 57 18.76 -5.52 18.08
CA ASP A 57 20.06 -5.49 18.76
C ASP A 57 20.74 -4.12 18.68
N ARG A 58 20.18 -3.20 17.87
CA ARG A 58 20.62 -1.79 17.72
C ARG A 58 22.03 -1.66 17.15
N ASP A 59 22.42 -2.57 16.30
CA ASP A 59 23.74 -2.54 15.65
C ASP A 59 23.76 -1.59 14.42
N GLY A 60 22.60 -1.00 14.06
CA GLY A 60 22.44 -0.08 12.94
C GLY A 60 22.36 -0.80 11.58
N ARG A 61 22.09 -2.09 11.59
CA ARG A 61 21.89 -2.92 10.39
C ARG A 61 20.57 -3.65 10.50
N ILE A 62 20.14 -4.28 9.44
CA ILE A 62 18.98 -5.18 9.45
C ILE A 62 19.51 -6.56 9.05
N SER A 63 19.58 -7.45 10.02
CA SER A 63 19.96 -8.83 9.80
C SER A 63 18.79 -9.64 9.21
N SER A 64 19.07 -10.77 8.59
CA SER A 64 18.02 -11.65 8.06
C SER A 64 17.08 -12.19 9.14
N GLY A 65 17.54 -12.33 10.38
CA GLY A 65 16.70 -12.69 11.53
C GLY A 65 15.70 -11.59 11.89
N GLU A 66 16.10 -10.34 11.83
CA GLU A 66 15.26 -9.16 12.07
C GLU A 66 14.28 -8.94 10.93
N GLU A 67 14.70 -9.13 9.67
CA GLU A 67 13.81 -9.13 8.52
C GLU A 67 12.67 -10.14 8.72
N GLN A 68 12.99 -11.39 9.06
CA GLN A 68 12.01 -12.45 9.31
C GLN A 68 11.10 -12.13 10.48
N SER A 69 11.64 -11.59 11.57
CA SER A 69 10.90 -11.17 12.75
C SER A 69 9.88 -10.09 12.40
N TYR A 70 10.31 -9.07 11.64
CA TYR A 70 9.46 -7.98 11.20
C TYR A 70 8.38 -8.45 10.22
N VAL A 71 8.74 -9.26 9.23
CA VAL A 71 7.77 -9.87 8.30
C VAL A 71 6.72 -10.68 9.05
N GLY A 72 7.13 -11.48 10.03
CA GLY A 72 6.22 -12.23 10.89
C GLY A 72 5.27 -11.32 11.69
N ARG A 73 5.74 -10.16 12.14
CA ARG A 73 4.93 -9.15 12.81
C ARG A 73 3.88 -8.57 11.85
N VAL A 74 4.30 -8.09 10.69
CA VAL A 74 3.38 -7.56 9.67
C VAL A 74 2.33 -8.60 9.31
N THR A 75 2.75 -9.84 9.01
CA THR A 75 1.83 -10.92 8.60
C THR A 75 0.75 -11.21 9.66
N ARG A 76 1.08 -11.14 10.95
CA ARG A 76 0.11 -11.32 12.04
C ARG A 76 -0.95 -10.21 12.09
N ASP A 77 -0.59 -9.01 11.64
CA ASP A 77 -1.48 -7.85 11.63
C ASP A 77 -2.40 -7.82 10.39
N LEU A 78 -2.22 -8.78 9.45
CA LEU A 78 -3.07 -8.95 8.29
C LEU A 78 -4.16 -9.97 8.55
N GLU A 79 -5.34 -9.67 8.03
CA GLU A 79 -6.45 -10.62 8.02
C GLU A 79 -7.01 -10.76 6.61
N LEU A 80 -7.05 -11.99 6.10
CA LEU A 80 -7.72 -12.35 4.86
C LEU A 80 -8.83 -13.35 5.15
N ARG A 81 -10.01 -13.08 4.61
CA ARG A 81 -11.16 -14.01 4.63
C ARG A 81 -11.64 -14.26 3.22
N VAL A 82 -11.97 -15.50 2.93
CA VAL A 82 -12.59 -15.93 1.68
C VAL A 82 -13.88 -16.65 2.04
N ASP A 83 -15.01 -16.19 1.51
CA ASP A 83 -16.35 -16.67 1.82
C ASP A 83 -16.61 -16.73 3.35
N GLY A 84 -16.15 -15.69 4.07
CA GLY A 84 -16.29 -15.55 5.52
C GLY A 84 -15.29 -16.38 6.35
N LEU A 85 -14.57 -17.32 5.76
CA LEU A 85 -13.59 -18.15 6.45
C LEU A 85 -12.20 -17.52 6.40
N ARG A 86 -11.48 -17.54 7.52
CA ARG A 86 -10.11 -17.06 7.58
C ARG A 86 -9.22 -17.87 6.61
N ALA A 87 -8.47 -17.17 5.80
CA ALA A 87 -7.51 -17.72 4.86
C ALA A 87 -6.09 -17.34 5.31
N PRO A 88 -5.31 -18.30 5.85
CA PRO A 88 -3.96 -18.02 6.30
C PRO A 88 -3.08 -17.61 5.12
N LEU A 89 -2.28 -16.56 5.32
CA LEU A 89 -1.31 -16.08 4.36
C LEU A 89 0.06 -16.68 4.66
N SER A 90 0.68 -17.28 3.64
CA SER A 90 2.05 -17.77 3.69
C SER A 90 2.97 -16.82 2.94
N LEU A 91 4.12 -16.48 3.54
CA LEU A 91 5.13 -15.66 2.88
C LEU A 91 5.74 -16.43 1.70
N ILE A 92 5.80 -15.79 0.54
CA ILE A 92 6.49 -16.29 -0.66
C ILE A 92 7.86 -15.63 -0.80
N GLU A 93 7.90 -14.30 -0.63
CA GLU A 93 9.09 -13.51 -0.82
C GLU A 93 9.02 -12.23 0.01
N SER A 94 10.16 -11.78 0.51
CA SER A 94 10.31 -10.44 1.06
C SER A 94 11.62 -9.82 0.61
N THR A 95 11.62 -8.51 0.43
CA THR A 95 12.83 -7.73 0.11
C THR A 95 12.89 -6.49 0.97
N PHE A 96 14.04 -6.22 1.54
CA PHE A 96 14.32 -5.03 2.33
C PHE A 96 15.25 -4.10 1.56
N PRO A 97 14.98 -2.80 1.53
CA PRO A 97 15.88 -1.80 0.99
C PRO A 97 17.05 -1.57 1.94
N THR A 98 18.08 -0.90 1.45
CA THR A 98 19.15 -0.41 2.34
C THR A 98 18.62 0.66 3.29
N ILE A 99 19.24 0.80 4.46
CA ILE A 99 18.88 1.84 5.44
C ILE A 99 19.08 3.24 4.84
N GLU A 100 20.10 3.42 3.99
CA GLU A 100 20.37 4.65 3.27
C GLU A 100 19.19 5.04 2.36
N ALA A 101 18.68 4.09 1.58
CA ALA A 101 17.50 4.32 0.73
C ALA A 101 16.26 4.68 1.56
N MET A 102 16.09 4.07 2.74
CA MET A 102 14.99 4.45 3.65
C MET A 102 15.18 5.85 4.24
N ARG A 103 16.42 6.26 4.57
CA ARG A 103 16.74 7.62 5.04
C ARG A 103 16.44 8.69 4.01
N GLU A 104 16.57 8.35 2.73
CA GLU A 104 16.25 9.23 1.60
C GLU A 104 14.76 9.22 1.24
N GLY A 105 13.95 8.38 1.91
CA GLY A 105 12.52 8.22 1.61
C GLY A 105 12.25 7.44 0.31
N LEU A 106 13.26 6.74 -0.20
CA LEU A 106 13.19 5.95 -1.44
C LEU A 106 13.08 4.44 -1.16
N GLY A 107 13.31 4.04 0.09
CA GLY A 107 13.32 2.63 0.50
C GLY A 107 11.91 2.09 0.72
N THR A 108 11.58 0.97 0.09
CA THR A 108 10.31 0.25 0.27
C THR A 108 10.58 -1.20 0.62
N ILE A 109 10.06 -1.67 1.76
CA ILE A 109 10.01 -3.08 2.11
C ILE A 109 8.86 -3.70 1.30
N ARG A 110 9.14 -4.80 0.59
CA ARG A 110 8.14 -5.51 -0.21
C ARG A 110 7.93 -6.90 0.36
N MET A 111 6.68 -7.32 0.40
CA MET A 111 6.28 -8.66 0.85
C MET A 111 5.28 -9.24 -0.13
N LYS A 112 5.51 -10.47 -0.57
CA LYS A 112 4.54 -11.26 -1.33
C LYS A 112 4.05 -12.42 -0.48
N LEU A 113 2.75 -12.49 -0.30
CA LEU A 113 2.10 -13.54 0.47
C LEU A 113 1.06 -14.23 -0.41
N ARG A 114 0.76 -15.47 -0.09
CA ARG A 114 -0.21 -16.27 -0.83
C ARG A 114 -1.05 -17.15 0.10
N THR A 115 -2.30 -17.36 -0.31
CA THR A 115 -3.15 -18.45 0.19
C THR A 115 -3.68 -19.25 -1.00
N PRO A 116 -3.75 -20.60 -0.90
CA PRO A 116 -4.39 -21.42 -1.93
C PRO A 116 -5.93 -21.36 -1.87
N ARG A 117 -6.48 -20.57 -0.96
CA ARG A 117 -7.93 -20.49 -0.79
C ARG A 117 -8.55 -19.58 -1.86
N THR A 118 -9.59 -20.09 -2.51
CA THR A 118 -10.39 -19.39 -3.53
C THR A 118 -11.86 -19.42 -3.12
N GLY A 119 -12.70 -18.54 -3.68
CA GLY A 119 -14.11 -18.43 -3.37
C GLY A 119 -14.79 -17.39 -4.26
N HIS A 120 -15.79 -16.68 -3.74
CA HIS A 120 -16.55 -15.66 -4.46
C HIS A 120 -16.60 -14.33 -3.74
N ASN A 121 -16.32 -14.32 -2.44
CA ASN A 121 -16.25 -13.11 -1.63
C ASN A 121 -14.93 -13.07 -0.89
N LEU A 122 -14.19 -11.97 -1.01
CA LEU A 122 -12.94 -11.75 -0.32
C LEU A 122 -13.03 -10.51 0.53
N ARG A 123 -12.57 -10.60 1.77
CA ARG A 123 -12.33 -9.47 2.65
C ARG A 123 -10.90 -9.49 3.14
N PHE A 124 -10.21 -8.38 2.96
CA PHE A 124 -8.86 -8.14 3.48
C PHE A 124 -8.86 -6.96 4.43
N GLU A 125 -8.04 -7.03 5.47
CA GLU A 125 -7.80 -5.94 6.41
C GLU A 125 -6.33 -5.92 6.84
N ASN A 126 -5.71 -4.73 6.81
CA ASN A 126 -4.38 -4.48 7.34
C ASN A 126 -4.48 -3.62 8.61
N ARG A 127 -4.00 -4.16 9.73
CA ARG A 127 -4.00 -3.50 11.06
C ARG A 127 -2.59 -3.14 11.53
N HIS A 128 -1.60 -3.22 10.65
CA HIS A 128 -0.22 -2.95 11.02
C HIS A 128 0.02 -1.47 11.26
N LEU A 129 0.41 -1.08 12.48
CA LEU A 129 0.74 0.28 12.91
C LEU A 129 -0.31 1.35 12.54
N PRO A 130 -1.60 1.19 12.90
CA PRO A 130 -2.67 2.05 12.40
C PRO A 130 -2.57 3.52 12.83
N GLN A 131 -1.82 3.82 13.88
CA GLN A 131 -1.69 5.20 14.42
C GLN A 131 -0.78 6.09 13.57
N VAL A 132 0.07 5.50 12.74
CA VAL A 132 1.11 6.21 11.98
C VAL A 132 1.09 5.87 10.49
N SER A 133 0.10 5.08 10.06
CA SER A 133 0.04 4.56 8.69
C SER A 133 -0.98 5.28 7.83
N ALA A 134 -0.58 5.55 6.59
CA ALA A 134 -1.48 5.81 5.49
C ALA A 134 -1.64 4.52 4.67
N TYR A 135 -2.89 4.05 4.48
CA TYR A 135 -3.16 2.82 3.77
C TYR A 135 -3.66 3.08 2.36
N LEU A 136 -3.35 2.14 1.48
CA LEU A 136 -3.91 2.03 0.15
C LEU A 136 -4.13 0.56 -0.18
N VAL A 137 -5.36 0.16 -0.47
CA VAL A 137 -5.67 -1.22 -0.84
C VAL A 137 -6.41 -1.28 -2.18
N ASN A 138 -5.94 -2.15 -3.08
CA ASN A 138 -6.56 -2.40 -4.37
C ASN A 138 -6.65 -3.89 -4.69
N CYS A 139 -7.70 -4.26 -5.43
CA CYS A 139 -7.79 -5.55 -6.10
C CYS A 139 -7.32 -5.39 -7.55
N LEU A 140 -6.41 -6.26 -7.97
CA LEU A 140 -5.96 -6.38 -9.36
C LEU A 140 -6.75 -7.52 -10.01
N ALA A 141 -7.64 -7.17 -10.92
CA ALA A 141 -8.28 -8.13 -11.81
C ALA A 141 -7.42 -8.23 -13.09
N ALA A 142 -6.70 -9.33 -13.25
CA ALA A 142 -6.02 -9.58 -14.51
C ALA A 142 -7.07 -10.01 -15.57
N PRO A 143 -7.17 -9.30 -16.69
CA PRO A 143 -8.13 -9.65 -17.74
C PRO A 143 -7.94 -11.07 -18.30
N SER A 144 -6.72 -11.60 -18.19
CA SER A 144 -6.34 -12.95 -18.66
C SER A 144 -7.06 -14.08 -17.93
N ASP A 145 -7.48 -13.87 -16.68
CA ASP A 145 -8.02 -14.94 -15.84
C ASP A 145 -9.54 -15.01 -15.88
N GLY A 146 -10.18 -14.13 -16.63
CA GLY A 146 -11.63 -14.04 -16.72
C GLY A 146 -12.27 -13.62 -15.39
N LEU A 147 -11.49 -13.01 -14.49
CA LEU A 147 -11.98 -12.49 -13.22
C LEU A 147 -12.88 -11.28 -13.47
N VAL A 148 -14.10 -11.34 -12.97
CA VAL A 148 -15.06 -10.24 -13.00
C VAL A 148 -15.34 -9.83 -11.55
N VAL A 149 -14.99 -8.60 -11.20
CA VAL A 149 -15.35 -8.00 -9.90
C VAL A 149 -16.74 -7.42 -10.03
N MET A 150 -17.70 -7.93 -9.26
CA MET A 150 -19.10 -7.52 -9.29
C MET A 150 -19.38 -6.36 -8.32
N ARG A 151 -18.74 -6.39 -7.16
CA ARG A 151 -18.89 -5.38 -6.11
C ARG A 151 -17.57 -5.20 -5.39
N GLN A 152 -17.26 -3.95 -5.03
CA GLN A 152 -16.07 -3.62 -4.25
C GLN A 152 -16.36 -2.48 -3.29
N GLU A 153 -15.99 -2.67 -2.04
CA GLU A 153 -16.14 -1.69 -0.96
C GLU A 153 -14.81 -1.56 -0.21
N ARG A 154 -14.49 -0.34 0.21
CA ARG A 154 -13.33 -0.02 1.05
C ARG A 154 -13.79 0.78 2.26
N ASP A 155 -13.08 0.65 3.37
CA ASP A 155 -13.27 1.58 4.48
C ASP A 155 -12.66 2.96 4.18
N GLU A 156 -13.04 3.96 4.95
CA GLU A 156 -12.59 5.35 4.77
C GLU A 156 -11.06 5.48 4.89
N ALA A 157 -10.46 4.70 5.76
CA ALA A 157 -9.01 4.67 5.96
C ALA A 157 -8.26 3.87 4.88
N GLN A 158 -8.96 3.23 3.95
CA GLN A 158 -8.41 2.35 2.90
C GLN A 158 -7.51 1.21 3.42
N ARG A 159 -7.68 0.81 4.66
CA ARG A 159 -6.97 -0.31 5.27
C ARG A 159 -7.66 -1.65 5.03
N SER A 160 -8.96 -1.62 4.69
CA SER A 160 -9.75 -2.81 4.38
C SER A 160 -10.44 -2.70 3.02
N ILE A 161 -10.58 -3.85 2.37
CA ILE A 161 -11.34 -4.01 1.14
C ILE A 161 -12.18 -5.27 1.23
N GLN A 162 -13.39 -5.18 0.74
CA GLN A 162 -14.24 -6.34 0.48
C GLN A 162 -14.70 -6.29 -0.98
N PHE A 163 -14.64 -7.43 -1.65
CA PHE A 163 -15.14 -7.53 -3.01
C PHE A 163 -15.73 -8.90 -3.32
N GLU A 164 -16.77 -8.88 -4.16
CA GLU A 164 -17.40 -10.04 -4.73
C GLU A 164 -16.92 -10.24 -6.15
N TYR A 165 -16.60 -11.47 -6.50
CA TYR A 165 -16.03 -11.78 -7.79
C TYR A 165 -16.49 -13.15 -8.32
N SER A 166 -16.40 -13.32 -9.63
CA SER A 166 -16.61 -14.59 -10.30
C SER A 166 -15.59 -14.79 -11.39
N PHE A 167 -15.36 -16.03 -11.74
CA PHE A 167 -14.58 -16.36 -12.94
C PHE A 167 -15.54 -16.65 -14.08
N GLY A 168 -15.54 -15.83 -15.12
CA GLY A 168 -16.33 -16.06 -16.33
C GLY A 168 -15.94 -17.37 -17.02
N VAL A 169 -16.93 -18.07 -17.56
CA VAL A 169 -16.72 -19.24 -18.42
C VAL A 169 -16.38 -18.71 -19.80
N GLY A 170 -15.09 -18.70 -20.16
CA GLY A 170 -14.66 -18.55 -21.54
C GLY A 170 -14.54 -17.14 -22.10
N ALA A 171 -13.42 -16.49 -21.84
CA ALA A 171 -12.72 -15.79 -22.90
C ALA A 171 -11.51 -16.63 -23.29
N LEU A 172 -11.77 -17.75 -23.94
CA LEU A 172 -10.78 -18.40 -24.77
C LEU A 172 -10.50 -17.45 -25.94
N ALA A 173 -9.36 -16.90 -25.95
CA ALA A 173 -8.53 -16.60 -27.09
C ALA A 173 -7.78 -15.26 -26.91
N GLY A 174 -6.50 -15.36 -26.72
CA GLY A 174 -5.61 -14.54 -27.54
C GLY A 174 -5.13 -13.21 -26.99
N TRP A 175 -5.12 -12.98 -25.68
CA TRP A 175 -4.29 -11.89 -25.14
C TRP A 175 -3.23 -12.49 -24.22
N ARG A 176 -2.08 -12.78 -24.78
CA ARG A 176 -0.87 -12.88 -23.96
C ARG A 176 -0.71 -11.51 -23.30
N ALA A 177 -1.26 -11.35 -22.11
CA ALA A 177 -0.96 -10.22 -21.27
C ALA A 177 0.55 -10.26 -21.04
N LYS A 178 1.26 -9.41 -21.77
CA LYS A 178 2.62 -9.06 -21.44
C LYS A 178 2.54 -8.58 -20.00
N TRP A 179 3.17 -9.27 -19.09
CA TRP A 179 3.36 -8.82 -17.73
C TRP A 179 3.98 -7.43 -17.82
N ILE A 180 3.14 -6.42 -17.76
CA ILE A 180 3.60 -5.06 -17.57
C ILE A 180 4.12 -5.09 -16.15
N THR A 181 5.42 -5.14 -16.02
CA THR A 181 6.10 -5.09 -14.74
C THR A 181 5.52 -3.92 -13.97
N LEU A 182 4.94 -4.20 -12.80
CA LEU A 182 4.31 -3.22 -11.91
C LEU A 182 5.22 -2.01 -11.59
N GLU A 183 6.51 -2.14 -11.85
CA GLU A 183 7.51 -1.09 -11.73
C GLU A 183 7.21 0.17 -12.55
N SER A 184 6.48 0.05 -13.68
CA SER A 184 6.19 1.20 -14.54
C SER A 184 4.96 2.01 -14.13
N PHE A 185 4.02 1.44 -13.37
CA PHE A 185 2.79 2.15 -12.95
C PHE A 185 2.92 2.84 -11.61
N TRP A 186 3.84 2.39 -10.78
CA TRP A 186 4.01 2.88 -9.43
C TRP A 186 4.37 4.37 -9.33
N PRO A 187 5.31 4.90 -10.16
CA PRO A 187 5.59 6.33 -10.17
C PRO A 187 4.41 7.17 -10.65
N ALA A 188 3.63 6.65 -11.61
CA ALA A 188 2.47 7.35 -12.15
C ALA A 188 1.30 7.39 -11.17
N ALA A 189 1.03 6.30 -10.44
CA ALA A 189 -0.03 6.25 -9.42
C ALA A 189 0.28 7.17 -8.24
N ILE A 190 1.54 7.20 -7.79
CA ILE A 190 2.01 8.14 -6.76
C ILE A 190 1.93 9.58 -7.28
N GLY A 191 2.35 9.82 -8.53
CA GLY A 191 2.27 11.12 -9.18
C GLY A 191 0.84 11.63 -9.29
N MET A 192 -0.12 10.78 -9.68
CA MET A 192 -1.53 11.15 -9.83
C MET A 192 -2.19 11.47 -8.50
N LEU A 193 -1.86 10.73 -7.44
CA LEU A 193 -2.32 11.00 -6.07
C LEU A 193 -1.77 12.34 -5.56
N LEU A 194 -0.55 12.71 -5.97
CA LEU A 194 0.09 13.97 -5.65
C LEU A 194 -0.57 15.16 -6.33
N VAL A 195 -0.89 15.01 -7.61
CA VAL A 195 -1.54 16.06 -8.40
C VAL A 195 -2.98 16.27 -7.89
N ALA A 196 -3.73 15.21 -7.61
CA ALA A 196 -5.08 15.29 -7.08
C ALA A 196 -5.12 15.95 -5.68
N ARG A 197 -4.18 15.63 -4.78
CA ARG A 197 -4.05 16.30 -3.47
C ARG A 197 -3.64 17.76 -3.61
N MET A 198 -2.73 18.09 -4.53
CA MET A 198 -2.32 19.47 -4.78
C MET A 198 -3.47 20.31 -5.35
N ALA A 199 -4.26 19.76 -6.27
CA ALA A 199 -5.45 20.41 -6.79
C ALA A 199 -6.50 20.67 -5.71
N LEU A 200 -6.70 19.72 -4.78
CA LEU A 200 -7.63 19.87 -3.65
C LEU A 200 -7.17 20.94 -2.65
N LEU A 201 -5.85 21.05 -2.43
CA LEU A 201 -5.27 22.08 -1.54
C LEU A 201 -5.40 23.48 -2.14
N ILE A 202 -5.14 23.62 -3.45
CA ILE A 202 -5.32 24.88 -4.19
C ILE A 202 -6.81 25.28 -4.19
N TYR A 203 -7.73 24.34 -4.39
CA TYR A 203 -9.16 24.60 -4.33
C TYR A 203 -9.61 25.08 -2.95
N ARG A 204 -9.12 24.47 -1.87
CA ARG A 204 -9.43 24.89 -0.49
C ARG A 204 -8.84 26.24 -0.09
N SER A 205 -7.69 26.62 -0.64
CA SER A 205 -7.05 27.92 -0.35
C SER A 205 -7.75 29.10 -1.05
N HIS A 206 -8.64 28.84 -2.03
CA HIS A 206 -9.40 29.84 -2.77
C HIS A 206 -10.86 29.96 -2.31
N GLN A 207 -11.29 29.23 -1.26
CA GLN A 207 -12.62 29.42 -0.66
C GLN A 207 -12.57 30.64 0.27
N PRO A 208 -13.47 31.63 0.10
CA PRO A 208 -13.56 32.76 1.02
C PRO A 208 -13.98 32.28 2.43
N PRO A 209 -13.51 32.94 3.49
CA PRO A 209 -13.94 32.59 4.85
C PRO A 209 -15.44 32.91 5.00
N VAL A 210 -16.18 31.93 5.54
CA VAL A 210 -17.60 32.06 5.95
C VAL A 210 -17.65 32.81 7.25
#